data_91649349d03f5099abaca91e258e2388
#
_entry.id   91649349d03f5099abaca91e258e2388
#
_cell.length_a   1.000
_cell.length_b   1.000
_cell.length_c   1.000
_cell.angle_alpha   90.00
_cell.angle_beta   90.00
_cell.angle_gamma   90.00
#
_symmetry.space_group_name_H-M   'P 1'
#
loop_
_entity.id
_entity.type
_entity.pdbx_description
1 polymer ?
#
loop_
_entity_poly.entity_id
_entity_poly.type
_entity_poly.pdbx_seq_one_letter_code
_entity_poly.pdbx_strand_id
1 'polypeptide(L)'
;MTITTITFKYMGNQRVYISTGGFSQYLYEDHAGFSPVTVNGVRGKALHYIGDGIGDHTGLPQYADTSDMYFRVGKDGKVIQGKVYIDRKHAIDFDWSHRHVNSDGRTFQKGVVHVQVYRVDEKGNSHRLSDSARYMNNAEIAKYGPIIHAFNPAVKFRP
;
A
#
# COMPACT_ATOMS: atom_id res chain seq x y z
N MET A 1 -16.62 -2.97 22.46
CA MET A 1 -15.21 -3.29 22.09
C MET A 1 -15.17 -3.71 20.63
N THR A 2 -14.38 -3.05 19.86
CA THR A 2 -14.19 -3.39 18.45
C THR A 2 -12.98 -4.29 18.33
N ILE A 3 -13.17 -5.49 17.84
CA ILE A 3 -12.09 -6.43 17.58
C ILE A 3 -11.73 -6.29 16.11
N THR A 4 -10.49 -5.91 15.85
CA THR A 4 -9.97 -5.91 14.49
C THR A 4 -9.48 -7.31 14.16
N THR A 5 -10.09 -7.91 13.16
CA THR A 5 -9.75 -9.26 12.73
C THR A 5 -9.26 -9.23 11.29
N ILE A 6 -8.16 -9.91 11.03
CA ILE A 6 -7.72 -10.22 9.68
C ILE A 6 -8.06 -11.68 9.42
N THR A 7 -8.89 -11.93 8.42
CA THR A 7 -9.24 -13.28 8.01
C THR A 7 -8.62 -13.58 6.65
N PHE A 8 -8.01 -14.75 6.54
CA PHE A 8 -7.45 -15.24 5.29
C PHE A 8 -8.27 -16.42 4.80
N LYS A 9 -8.69 -16.37 3.55
CA LYS A 9 -9.43 -17.44 2.92
C LYS A 9 -8.77 -17.82 1.60
N TYR A 10 -8.57 -19.12 1.39
CA TYR A 10 -8.06 -19.63 0.13
C TYR A 10 -9.22 -19.92 -0.82
N MET A 11 -9.08 -19.47 -2.06
CA MET A 11 -9.95 -19.79 -3.18
C MET A 11 -9.07 -20.30 -4.32
N GLY A 12 -8.88 -21.62 -4.39
CA GLY A 12 -7.91 -22.20 -5.30
C GLY A 12 -6.48 -21.76 -4.93
N ASN A 13 -5.79 -21.13 -5.88
CA ASN A 13 -4.43 -20.61 -5.68
C ASN A 13 -4.41 -19.15 -5.21
N GLN A 14 -5.57 -18.56 -4.97
CA GLN A 14 -5.70 -17.16 -4.56
C GLN A 14 -5.98 -17.07 -3.06
N ARG A 15 -5.38 -16.08 -2.42
CA ARG A 15 -5.62 -15.75 -1.03
C ARG A 15 -6.50 -14.52 -0.95
N VAL A 16 -7.63 -14.65 -0.24
CA VAL A 16 -8.54 -13.55 0.01
C VAL A 16 -8.21 -12.92 1.36
N TYR A 17 -8.06 -11.61 1.38
CA TYR A 17 -7.80 -10.84 2.60
C TYR A 17 -9.04 -10.06 2.95
N ILE A 18 -9.50 -10.22 4.18
CA ILE A 18 -10.61 -9.45 4.74
C ILE A 18 -10.01 -8.61 5.86
N SER A 19 -9.97 -7.31 5.66
CA SER A 19 -9.57 -6.38 6.70
C SER A 19 -10.81 -5.71 7.26
N THR A 20 -11.05 -5.90 8.54
CA THR A 20 -12.13 -5.22 9.24
C THR A 20 -11.49 -4.23 10.20
N GLY A 21 -11.50 -2.95 9.82
CA GLY A 21 -11.03 -1.86 10.64
C GLY A 21 -12.13 -0.83 10.79
N GLY A 22 -12.50 -0.51 12.03
CA GLY A 22 -13.57 0.44 12.27
C GLY A 22 -14.90 -0.03 11.64
N PHE A 23 -15.46 0.79 10.76
CA PHE A 23 -16.74 0.51 10.11
C PHE A 23 -16.59 0.03 8.67
N SER A 24 -15.38 -0.10 8.17
CA SER A 24 -15.11 -0.48 6.78
C SER A 24 -14.61 -1.90 6.71
N GLN A 25 -15.12 -2.64 5.73
CA GLN A 25 -14.70 -4.00 5.43
C GLN A 25 -14.23 -4.05 3.98
N TYR A 26 -13.00 -4.50 3.76
CA TYR A 26 -12.39 -4.57 2.45
C TYR A 26 -12.01 -6.00 2.11
N LEU A 27 -12.31 -6.41 0.89
CA LEU A 27 -11.96 -7.73 0.36
C LEU A 27 -10.87 -7.58 -0.70
N TYR A 28 -9.81 -8.36 -0.55
CA TYR A 28 -8.68 -8.37 -1.47
C TYR A 28 -8.26 -9.80 -1.79
N GLU A 29 -7.76 -9.98 -2.99
CA GLU A 29 -7.10 -11.21 -3.41
C GLU A 29 -5.74 -10.88 -4.05
N ASP A 30 -4.87 -11.87 -4.16
CA ASP A 30 -3.61 -11.71 -4.88
C ASP A 30 -3.90 -11.37 -6.34
N HIS A 31 -3.25 -10.33 -6.86
CA HIS A 31 -3.44 -9.91 -8.24
C HIS A 31 -2.81 -10.93 -9.20
N ALA A 32 -3.61 -11.46 -10.14
CA ALA A 32 -3.16 -12.52 -11.05
C ALA A 32 -2.04 -12.08 -11.99
N GLY A 33 -1.91 -10.79 -12.28
CA GLY A 33 -0.89 -10.26 -13.18
C GLY A 33 0.50 -10.07 -12.57
N PHE A 34 0.64 -10.29 -11.25
CA PHE A 34 1.91 -10.06 -10.55
C PHE A 34 2.16 -11.18 -9.55
N SER A 35 3.32 -11.83 -9.66
CA SER A 35 3.72 -12.83 -8.67
C SER A 35 4.25 -12.17 -7.41
N PRO A 36 3.99 -12.74 -6.23
CA PRO A 36 4.67 -12.31 -5.00
C PRO A 36 6.19 -12.43 -5.16
N VAL A 37 6.92 -11.49 -4.60
CA VAL A 37 8.38 -11.44 -4.74
C VAL A 37 9.02 -10.94 -3.45
N THR A 38 10.23 -11.41 -3.19
CA THR A 38 11.10 -10.89 -2.13
C THR A 38 12.32 -10.26 -2.79
N VAL A 39 12.51 -8.97 -2.57
CA VAL A 39 13.63 -8.21 -3.13
C VAL A 39 14.32 -7.47 -1.99
N ASN A 40 15.63 -7.64 -1.88
CA ASN A 40 16.43 -7.00 -0.82
C ASN A 40 15.87 -7.25 0.60
N GLY A 41 15.37 -8.47 0.83
CA GLY A 41 14.78 -8.87 2.11
C GLY A 41 13.36 -8.36 2.35
N VAL A 42 12.78 -7.60 1.43
CA VAL A 42 11.40 -7.08 1.52
C VAL A 42 10.48 -8.00 0.74
N ARG A 43 9.48 -8.53 1.44
CA ARG A 43 8.46 -9.42 0.84
C ARG A 43 7.26 -8.60 0.43
N GLY A 44 6.88 -8.65 -0.85
CA GLY A 44 5.75 -7.89 -1.36
C GLY A 44 4.91 -8.62 -2.38
N LYS A 45 3.67 -8.18 -2.54
CA LYS A 45 2.75 -8.65 -3.56
C LYS A 45 1.72 -7.59 -3.92
N ALA A 46 1.18 -7.68 -5.13
CA ALA A 46 0.08 -6.84 -5.57
C ALA A 46 -1.25 -7.46 -5.19
N LEU A 47 -2.19 -6.64 -4.78
CA LEU A 47 -3.55 -7.04 -4.41
C LEU A 47 -4.56 -6.47 -5.39
N HIS A 48 -5.63 -7.23 -5.58
CA HIS A 48 -6.81 -6.84 -6.32
C HIS A 48 -8.00 -6.74 -5.36
N TYR A 49 -8.72 -5.61 -5.39
CA TYR A 49 -9.94 -5.44 -4.61
C TYR A 49 -11.11 -6.14 -5.31
N ILE A 50 -11.84 -6.98 -4.58
CA ILE A 50 -12.97 -7.77 -5.09
C ILE A 50 -14.30 -7.45 -4.41
N GLY A 51 -14.34 -6.46 -3.52
CA GLY A 51 -15.56 -6.06 -2.83
C GLY A 51 -16.47 -5.19 -3.69
N ASP A 52 -17.73 -5.10 -3.27
CA ASP A 52 -18.75 -4.30 -3.97
C ASP A 52 -18.77 -2.84 -3.48
N GLY A 53 -19.18 -1.93 -4.35
CA GLY A 53 -19.64 -0.59 -3.99
C GLY A 53 -18.57 0.44 -3.67
N ILE A 54 -17.31 0.10 -3.70
CA ILE A 54 -16.21 1.05 -3.52
C ILE A 54 -15.44 1.12 -4.83
N GLY A 55 -15.46 2.29 -5.46
CA GLY A 55 -14.82 2.49 -6.75
C GLY A 55 -13.30 2.62 -6.67
N ASP A 56 -12.74 3.38 -7.58
CA ASP A 56 -11.31 3.51 -7.83
C ASP A 56 -10.46 4.03 -6.66
N HIS A 57 -11.09 4.47 -5.59
CA HIS A 57 -10.42 5.05 -4.43
C HIS A 57 -10.21 4.07 -3.27
N THR A 58 -10.51 2.80 -3.49
CA THR A 58 -10.31 1.79 -2.45
C THR A 58 -8.82 1.62 -2.20
N GLY A 59 -8.41 1.98 -1.01
CA GLY A 59 -7.02 1.83 -0.58
C GLY A 59 -6.64 0.38 -0.31
N LEU A 60 -5.37 0.15 -0.05
CA LEU A 60 -4.87 -1.16 0.37
C LEU A 60 -5.27 -1.46 1.83
N PRO A 61 -5.27 -2.73 2.26
CA PRO A 61 -5.65 -3.09 3.63
C PRO A 61 -4.82 -2.39 4.69
N GLN A 62 -5.38 -2.21 5.89
CA GLN A 62 -4.66 -1.65 7.03
C GLN A 62 -3.76 -2.65 7.74
N TYR A 63 -4.00 -3.94 7.51
CA TYR A 63 -3.24 -5.04 8.09
C TYR A 63 -2.74 -5.96 7.00
N ALA A 64 -1.54 -6.46 7.17
CA ALA A 64 -0.93 -7.41 6.24
C ALA A 64 -0.91 -8.84 6.81
N ASP A 65 -0.74 -9.81 5.91
CA ASP A 65 -0.32 -11.16 6.26
C ASP A 65 1.15 -11.17 6.70
N THR A 66 1.95 -12.07 6.20
CA THR A 66 3.40 -12.06 6.42
C THR A 66 4.17 -11.18 5.45
N SER A 67 3.49 -10.46 4.58
CA SER A 67 4.12 -9.52 3.64
C SER A 67 4.56 -8.25 4.33
N ASP A 68 5.68 -7.69 3.86
CA ASP A 68 6.17 -6.38 4.31
C ASP A 68 5.54 -5.24 3.52
N MET A 69 5.14 -5.51 2.28
CA MET A 69 4.48 -4.53 1.41
C MET A 69 3.33 -5.15 0.62
N TYR A 70 2.28 -4.35 0.42
CA TYR A 70 1.27 -4.57 -0.59
C TYR A 70 1.36 -3.49 -1.66
N PHE A 71 1.05 -3.87 -2.90
CA PHE A 71 1.02 -2.94 -4.04
C PHE A 71 -0.37 -2.88 -4.64
N ARG A 72 -0.77 -1.69 -5.04
CA ARG A 72 -2.03 -1.45 -5.75
C ARG A 72 -1.78 -1.30 -7.24
N VAL A 73 -2.62 -1.96 -8.03
CA VAL A 73 -2.58 -1.88 -9.48
C VAL A 73 -3.66 -0.92 -9.95
N GLY A 74 -3.30 0.01 -10.83
CA GLY A 74 -4.23 0.95 -11.42
C GLY A 74 -5.02 0.37 -12.59
N LYS A 75 -5.94 1.17 -13.13
CA LYS A 75 -6.80 0.78 -14.25
C LYS A 75 -6.03 0.39 -15.50
N ASP A 76 -4.86 0.98 -15.72
CA ASP A 76 -3.99 0.70 -16.85
C ASP A 76 -3.15 -0.57 -16.69
N GLY A 77 -3.33 -1.29 -15.59
CA GLY A 77 -2.58 -2.50 -15.27
C GLY A 77 -1.20 -2.24 -14.68
N LYS A 78 -0.83 -1.00 -14.42
CA LYS A 78 0.45 -0.63 -13.80
C LYS A 78 0.30 -0.48 -12.30
N VAL A 79 1.34 -0.84 -11.56
CA VAL A 79 1.40 -0.62 -10.11
C VAL A 79 1.56 0.86 -9.84
N ILE A 80 0.70 1.42 -8.97
CA ILE A 80 0.59 2.86 -8.73
C ILE A 80 0.83 3.28 -7.28
N GLN A 81 0.91 2.34 -6.35
CA GLN A 81 1.09 2.62 -4.93
C GLN A 81 1.69 1.40 -4.24
N GLY A 82 2.53 1.66 -3.24
CA GLY A 82 3.00 0.65 -2.30
C GLY A 82 2.69 1.06 -0.87
N LYS A 83 2.27 0.12 -0.05
CA LYS A 83 2.00 0.32 1.37
C LYS A 83 2.91 -0.59 2.17
N VAL A 84 3.63 -0.01 3.14
CA VAL A 84 4.54 -0.74 4.03
C VAL A 84 3.83 -1.07 5.33
N TYR A 85 4.06 -2.28 5.80
CA TYR A 85 3.51 -2.78 7.06
C TYR A 85 4.64 -3.12 8.03
N ILE A 86 4.52 -2.64 9.25
CA ILE A 86 5.43 -2.94 10.35
C ILE A 86 4.61 -3.63 11.42
N ASP A 87 5.07 -4.79 11.87
CA ASP A 87 4.29 -5.65 12.78
C ASP A 87 2.87 -5.90 12.24
N ARG A 88 2.77 -6.12 10.93
CA ARG A 88 1.53 -6.38 10.20
C ARG A 88 0.56 -5.19 10.14
N LYS A 89 0.95 -4.01 10.57
CA LYS A 89 0.12 -2.80 10.59
C LYS A 89 0.62 -1.77 9.59
N HIS A 90 -0.30 -1.07 8.96
CA HIS A 90 -0.01 0.02 8.06
C HIS A 90 0.91 1.06 8.71
N ALA A 91 2.03 1.33 8.07
CA ALA A 91 3.03 2.27 8.58
C ALA A 91 3.40 3.36 7.59
N ILE A 92 3.55 3.04 6.29
CA ILE A 92 4.02 4.00 5.29
C ILE A 92 3.23 3.81 3.99
N ASP A 93 2.84 4.92 3.36
CA ASP A 93 2.38 4.94 1.98
C ASP A 93 3.46 5.52 1.07
N PHE A 94 3.77 4.79 0.01
CA PHE A 94 4.52 5.26 -1.15
C PHE A 94 3.55 5.39 -2.31
N ASP A 95 3.23 6.62 -2.70
CA ASP A 95 2.25 6.89 -3.75
C ASP A 95 2.87 7.68 -4.89
N TRP A 96 2.60 7.29 -6.11
CA TRP A 96 3.03 7.97 -7.34
C TRP A 96 1.90 8.03 -8.36
N SER A 97 0.68 7.71 -7.93
CA SER A 97 -0.49 7.57 -8.80
C SER A 97 -0.99 8.89 -9.35
N HIS A 98 -0.70 9.99 -8.68
CA HIS A 98 -1.23 11.31 -9.01
C HIS A 98 -0.29 12.42 -8.57
N ARG A 99 -0.54 13.61 -9.10
CA ARG A 99 0.09 14.83 -8.59
C ARG A 99 -0.47 15.13 -7.21
N HIS A 100 0.39 15.41 -6.26
CA HIS A 100 0.01 15.76 -4.89
C HIS A 100 0.48 17.17 -4.55
N VAL A 101 -0.36 17.93 -3.85
CA VAL A 101 -0.04 19.27 -3.36
C VAL A 101 -0.26 19.29 -1.85
N ASN A 102 0.81 19.59 -1.11
CA ASN A 102 0.72 19.83 0.33
C ASN A 102 0.03 21.17 0.61
N SER A 103 -0.47 21.32 1.84
CA SER A 103 -1.09 22.58 2.30
C SER A 103 -0.12 23.77 2.23
N ASP A 104 1.19 23.53 2.31
CA ASP A 104 2.23 24.56 2.18
C ASP A 104 2.55 24.92 0.71
N GLY A 105 1.85 24.32 -0.26
CA GLY A 105 2.06 24.56 -1.69
C GLY A 105 3.11 23.67 -2.34
N ARG A 106 3.86 22.87 -1.59
CA ARG A 106 4.85 21.94 -2.17
C ARG A 106 4.13 20.92 -3.03
N THR A 107 4.67 20.68 -4.22
CA THR A 107 4.06 19.82 -5.23
C THR A 107 4.93 18.60 -5.52
N PHE A 108 4.27 17.44 -5.63
CA PHE A 108 4.87 16.18 -6.04
C PHE A 108 4.24 15.74 -7.35
N GLN A 109 5.05 15.46 -8.35
CA GLN A 109 4.55 15.10 -9.68
C GLN A 109 4.12 13.66 -9.74
N LYS A 110 3.15 13.35 -10.62
CA LYS A 110 2.78 11.97 -10.93
C LYS A 110 4.02 11.21 -11.42
N GLY A 111 4.17 9.97 -10.93
CA GLY A 111 5.32 9.11 -11.27
C GLY A 111 6.53 9.29 -10.34
N VAL A 112 6.52 10.28 -9.47
CA VAL A 112 7.53 10.48 -8.42
C VAL A 112 6.90 10.15 -7.07
N VAL A 113 7.55 9.30 -6.30
CA VAL A 113 7.02 8.86 -5.01
C VAL A 113 6.91 10.01 -4.03
N HIS A 114 5.73 10.19 -3.48
CA HIS A 114 5.54 10.96 -2.24
C HIS A 114 5.17 10.02 -1.10
N VAL A 115 5.68 10.32 0.08
CA VAL A 115 5.61 9.45 1.26
C VAL A 115 4.72 10.08 2.30
N GLN A 116 3.85 9.25 2.88
CA GLN A 116 3.06 9.61 4.06
C GLN A 116 3.21 8.50 5.10
N VAL A 117 3.34 8.89 6.36
CA VAL A 117 3.57 7.96 7.48
C VAL A 117 2.32 7.88 8.33
N TYR A 118 2.02 6.66 8.77
CA TYR A 118 0.79 6.35 9.50
C TYR A 118 1.07 5.53 10.76
N ARG A 119 0.08 5.53 11.66
CA ARG A 119 -0.05 4.52 12.70
C ARG A 119 -1.47 3.97 12.68
N VAL A 120 -1.65 2.75 13.13
CA VAL A 120 -2.96 2.12 13.31
C VAL A 120 -3.28 2.09 14.80
N ASP A 121 -4.44 2.63 15.18
CA ASP A 121 -4.87 2.64 16.56
C ASP A 121 -5.46 1.29 17.00
N GLU A 122 -5.86 1.19 18.26
CA GLU A 122 -6.41 -0.03 18.84
C GLU A 122 -7.71 -0.48 18.17
N LYS A 123 -8.43 0.44 17.54
CA LYS A 123 -9.68 0.14 16.83
C LYS A 123 -9.46 -0.22 15.37
N GLY A 124 -8.21 -0.23 14.91
CA GLY A 124 -7.87 -0.53 13.53
C GLY A 124 -7.98 0.65 12.57
N ASN A 125 -8.06 1.87 13.06
CA ASN A 125 -8.09 3.07 12.23
C ASN A 125 -6.69 3.58 11.96
N SER A 126 -6.40 3.90 10.70
CA SER A 126 -5.14 4.53 10.31
C SER A 126 -5.18 6.02 10.57
N HIS A 127 -4.12 6.54 11.18
CA HIS A 127 -3.93 7.96 11.43
C HIS A 127 -2.65 8.44 10.79
N ARG A 128 -2.76 9.50 9.99
CA ARG A 128 -1.61 10.15 9.39
C ARG A 128 -0.81 10.85 10.48
N LEU A 129 0.49 10.61 10.54
CA LEU A 129 1.38 11.23 11.53
C LEU A 129 1.84 12.63 11.15
N SER A 130 1.73 12.97 9.85
CA SER A 130 2.06 14.31 9.35
C SER A 130 1.06 14.68 8.26
N ASP A 131 0.65 15.96 8.24
CA ASP A 131 -0.22 16.48 7.18
C ASP A 131 0.50 16.67 5.86
N SER A 132 1.84 16.64 5.88
CA SER A 132 2.66 16.89 4.70
C SER A 132 3.30 15.62 4.18
N ALA A 133 3.16 15.40 2.89
CA ALA A 133 3.93 14.40 2.18
C ALA A 133 5.39 14.89 2.00
N ARG A 134 6.29 13.96 1.77
CA ARG A 134 7.71 14.22 1.49
C ARG A 134 8.24 13.25 0.45
N TYR A 135 9.43 13.49 -0.08
CA TYR A 135 10.12 12.49 -0.88
C TYR A 135 10.65 11.35 0.01
N MET A 136 10.92 10.21 -0.60
CA MET A 136 11.61 9.12 0.09
C MET A 136 12.97 9.59 0.58
N ASN A 137 13.34 9.22 1.80
CA ASN A 137 14.70 9.43 2.29
C ASN A 137 15.64 8.34 1.74
N ASN A 138 16.95 8.53 1.94
CA ASN A 138 17.94 7.61 1.39
C ASN A 138 17.81 6.18 1.95
N ALA A 139 17.47 6.04 3.22
CA ALA A 139 17.25 4.73 3.84
C ALA A 139 16.04 4.00 3.24
N GLU A 140 14.97 4.73 2.97
CA GLU A 140 13.77 4.17 2.32
C GLU A 140 14.07 3.76 0.88
N ILE A 141 14.78 4.58 0.13
CA ILE A 141 15.19 4.25 -1.25
C ILE A 141 16.05 2.99 -1.25
N ALA A 142 17.02 2.90 -0.35
CA ALA A 142 17.90 1.74 -0.25
C ALA A 142 17.13 0.46 0.08
N LYS A 143 16.17 0.53 1.01
CA LYS A 143 15.42 -0.65 1.47
C LYS A 143 14.28 -1.03 0.54
N TYR A 144 13.46 -0.07 0.14
CA TYR A 144 12.21 -0.32 -0.58
C TYR A 144 12.28 0.00 -2.07
N GLY A 145 13.26 0.80 -2.51
CA GLY A 145 13.42 1.14 -3.92
C GLY A 145 13.53 -0.08 -4.83
N PRO A 146 14.35 -1.09 -4.50
CA PRO A 146 14.48 -2.28 -5.35
C PRO A 146 13.17 -3.02 -5.58
N ILE A 147 12.35 -3.22 -4.55
CA ILE A 147 11.08 -3.92 -4.74
C ILE A 147 10.05 -3.05 -5.48
N ILE A 148 10.03 -1.74 -5.24
CA ILE A 148 9.18 -0.83 -6.00
C ILE A 148 9.52 -0.93 -7.49
N HIS A 149 10.79 -0.91 -7.85
CA HIS A 149 11.22 -1.06 -9.24
C HIS A 149 10.95 -2.44 -9.83
N ALA A 150 10.92 -3.49 -9.01
CA ALA A 150 10.52 -4.81 -9.45
C ALA A 150 9.04 -4.83 -9.90
N PHE A 151 8.17 -4.07 -9.24
CA PHE A 151 6.76 -3.95 -9.60
C PHE A 151 6.50 -2.89 -10.67
N ASN A 152 7.25 -1.78 -10.65
CA ASN A 152 7.12 -0.72 -11.65
C ASN A 152 8.46 0.00 -11.86
N PRO A 153 9.23 -0.39 -12.89
CA PRO A 153 10.57 0.17 -13.12
C PRO A 153 10.58 1.65 -13.56
N ALA A 154 9.43 2.20 -13.96
CA ALA A 154 9.33 3.59 -14.41
C ALA A 154 9.22 4.59 -13.26
N VAL A 155 9.01 4.14 -12.02
CA VAL A 155 8.83 5.00 -10.85
C VAL A 155 10.13 5.72 -10.51
N LYS A 156 10.00 7.01 -10.21
CA LYS A 156 11.10 7.86 -9.75
C LYS A 156 10.98 8.14 -8.26
N PHE A 157 12.11 8.16 -7.57
CA PHE A 157 12.17 8.49 -6.13
C PHE A 157 12.52 9.95 -5.90
N ARG A 158 13.03 10.62 -6.91
CA ARG A 158 13.38 12.05 -6.93
C ARG A 158 12.88 12.68 -8.20
N PRO A 159 12.58 13.98 -8.17
CA PRO A 159 12.18 14.71 -9.40
C PRO A 159 13.26 14.72 -10.48
#